data_e6b6c9b79e45789214bbb41212924364
#
_entry.id   e6b6c9b79e45789214bbb41212924364
#
_cell.length_a   1.000
_cell.length_b   1.000
_cell.length_c   1.000
_cell.angle_alpha   90.00
_cell.angle_beta   90.00
_cell.angle_gamma   90.00
#
_symmetry.space_group_name_H-M   'P 1'
#
loop_
_entity.id
_entity.type
_entity.pdbx_description
1 polymer ?
#
loop_
_entity_poly.entity_id
_entity_poly.type
_entity_poly.pdbx_seq_one_letter_code
_entity_poly.pdbx_strand_id
1 'polypeptide(L)'
;QLKRYWKLLQKDERKLDYTRRLWRPGFKAHLTETDIVDRLLKGSPALRVGYQLYQDFLYAVKERDYVSFEELLTNNIMLPEGYQTTLRTFQKFLPQIKNALQQSYSNGPLECLNNHIKVLKRNAYGFRSFYNFKLRIM
;
A
#
# COMPACT_ATOMS: atom_id res chain seq x y z
N GLN A 1 18.58 0.50 -12.14
CA GLN A 1 18.41 -0.33 -10.94
C GLN A 1 17.05 -0.04 -10.29
N LEU A 2 16.70 1.24 -10.10
CA LEU A 2 15.44 1.65 -9.48
C LEU A 2 14.21 1.06 -10.20
N LYS A 3 14.16 1.13 -11.54
CA LYS A 3 13.07 0.54 -12.34
C LYS A 3 12.86 -0.97 -12.10
N ARG A 4 13.93 -1.70 -11.77
CA ARG A 4 13.86 -3.16 -11.58
C ARG A 4 13.40 -3.55 -10.18
N TYR A 5 13.76 -2.75 -9.17
CA TYR A 5 13.60 -3.13 -7.77
C TYR A 5 12.64 -2.21 -6.98
N TRP A 6 11.95 -1.28 -7.64
CA TRP A 6 11.04 -0.32 -6.98
C TRP A 6 9.96 -0.97 -6.11
N LYS A 7 9.53 -2.19 -6.47
CA LYS A 7 8.53 -2.93 -5.68
C LYS A 7 9.01 -3.28 -4.27
N LEU A 8 10.33 -3.41 -4.08
CA LEU A 8 10.88 -3.64 -2.76
C LEU A 8 10.75 -2.40 -1.86
N LEU A 9 10.79 -1.21 -2.45
CA LEU A 9 10.57 0.04 -1.70
C LEU A 9 9.12 0.21 -1.23
N GLN A 10 8.18 -0.45 -1.88
CA GLN A 10 6.77 -0.46 -1.46
C GLN A 10 6.43 -1.54 -0.43
N LYS A 11 7.34 -2.48 -0.23
CA LYS A 11 7.16 -3.55 0.74
C LYS A 11 7.38 -3.00 2.16
N ASP A 12 6.61 -3.51 3.11
CA ASP A 12 6.87 -3.25 4.53
C ASP A 12 8.29 -3.70 4.88
N GLU A 13 9.10 -2.82 5.45
CA GLU A 13 10.50 -3.12 5.80
C GLU A 13 10.65 -4.33 6.71
N ARG A 14 9.69 -4.58 7.61
CA ARG A 14 9.66 -5.74 8.51
C ARG A 14 9.44 -7.06 7.78
N LYS A 15 8.97 -7.02 6.52
CA LYS A 15 8.72 -8.18 5.66
C LYS A 15 9.79 -8.36 4.59
N LEU A 16 10.82 -7.54 4.57
CA LEU A 16 11.96 -7.71 3.68
C LEU A 16 12.77 -8.94 4.11
N ASP A 17 13.18 -9.74 3.13
CA ASP A 17 14.03 -10.89 3.38
C ASP A 17 15.48 -10.42 3.61
N TYR A 18 15.97 -10.63 4.84
CA TYR A 18 17.33 -10.31 5.26
C TYR A 18 18.26 -11.54 5.29
N THR A 19 17.74 -12.72 4.99
CA THR A 19 18.48 -13.99 5.11
C THR A 19 18.91 -14.55 3.76
N ARG A 20 18.00 -14.57 2.79
CA ARG A 20 18.21 -15.22 1.50
C ARG A 20 18.96 -14.33 0.52
N ARG A 21 20.19 -14.69 0.23
CA ARG A 21 21.01 -14.01 -0.78
C ARG A 21 20.78 -14.63 -2.15
N LEU A 22 20.32 -13.82 -3.11
CA LEU A 22 20.13 -14.22 -4.50
C LEU A 22 21.02 -13.38 -5.40
N TRP A 23 21.46 -13.96 -6.50
CA TRP A 23 22.19 -13.21 -7.52
C TRP A 23 21.30 -12.10 -8.10
N ARG A 24 21.79 -10.87 -8.05
CA ARG A 24 21.07 -9.70 -8.54
C ARG A 24 21.80 -9.07 -9.73
N PRO A 25 21.38 -9.35 -10.97
CA PRO A 25 22.10 -8.91 -12.18
C PRO A 25 22.31 -7.39 -12.24
N GLY A 26 21.36 -6.60 -11.74
CA GLY A 26 21.46 -5.14 -11.70
C GLY A 26 22.58 -4.61 -10.80
N PHE A 27 22.99 -5.38 -9.80
CA PHE A 27 24.07 -5.05 -8.87
C PHE A 27 25.32 -5.91 -9.06
N LYS A 28 25.24 -6.93 -9.91
CA LYS A 28 26.30 -7.93 -10.14
C LYS A 28 26.83 -8.53 -8.81
N ALA A 29 25.91 -8.84 -7.90
CA ALA A 29 26.23 -9.34 -6.56
C ALA A 29 25.11 -10.22 -5.99
N HIS A 30 25.47 -11.09 -5.02
CA HIS A 30 24.50 -11.82 -4.21
C HIS A 30 24.02 -10.93 -3.07
N LEU A 31 22.75 -10.56 -3.09
CA LEU A 31 22.14 -9.61 -2.14
C LEU A 31 20.82 -10.13 -1.60
N THR A 32 20.55 -9.78 -0.34
CA THR A 32 19.21 -9.90 0.27
C THR A 32 18.30 -8.79 -0.22
N GLU A 33 17.00 -8.86 0.08
CA GLU A 33 16.07 -7.77 -0.23
C GLU A 33 16.45 -6.49 0.54
N THR A 34 16.86 -6.63 1.79
CA THR A 34 17.32 -5.51 2.64
C THR A 34 18.56 -4.84 2.05
N ASP A 35 19.57 -5.62 1.63
CA ASP A 35 20.78 -5.08 1.00
C ASP A 35 20.45 -4.26 -0.26
N ILE A 36 19.45 -4.69 -1.04
CA ILE A 36 19.04 -3.97 -2.25
C ILE A 36 18.40 -2.63 -1.88
N VAL A 37 17.47 -2.63 -0.92
CA VAL A 37 16.82 -1.40 -0.44
C VAL A 37 17.85 -0.43 0.07
N ASP A 38 18.78 -0.87 0.92
CA ASP A 38 19.84 -0.02 1.45
C ASP A 38 20.71 0.60 0.36
N ARG A 39 21.08 -0.17 -0.67
CA ARG A 39 21.86 0.35 -1.80
C ARG A 39 21.09 1.38 -2.63
N LEU A 40 19.77 1.16 -2.83
CA LEU A 40 18.94 2.12 -3.56
C LEU A 40 18.78 3.42 -2.77
N LEU A 41 18.62 3.35 -1.45
CA LEU A 41 18.45 4.51 -0.58
C LEU A 41 19.75 5.32 -0.41
N LYS A 42 20.92 4.67 -0.47
CA LYS A 42 22.22 5.36 -0.46
C LYS A 42 22.41 6.28 -1.67
N GLY A 43 21.80 5.94 -2.80
CA GLY A 43 21.93 6.71 -4.04
C GLY A 43 21.15 8.04 -4.08
N SER A 44 20.18 8.24 -3.17
CA SER A 44 19.33 9.44 -3.16
C SER A 44 18.81 9.77 -1.77
N PRO A 45 19.29 10.89 -1.17
CA PRO A 45 18.77 11.35 0.12
C PRO A 45 17.27 11.64 0.11
N ALA A 46 16.75 12.21 -0.99
CA ALA A 46 15.32 12.47 -1.15
C ALA A 46 14.48 11.17 -1.16
N LEU A 47 14.99 10.12 -1.81
CA LEU A 47 14.35 8.82 -1.83
C LEU A 47 14.35 8.19 -0.43
N ARG A 48 15.43 8.35 0.32
CA ARG A 48 15.51 7.85 1.71
C ARG A 48 14.47 8.50 2.60
N VAL A 49 14.33 9.83 2.54
CA VAL A 49 13.33 10.56 3.31
C VAL A 49 11.91 10.11 2.96
N GLY A 50 11.62 9.99 1.66
CA GLY A 50 10.31 9.50 1.20
C GLY A 50 10.03 8.05 1.60
N TYR A 51 11.05 7.18 1.56
CA TYR A 51 10.94 5.80 2.00
C TYR A 51 10.62 5.71 3.50
N GLN A 52 11.36 6.44 4.34
CA GLN A 52 11.12 6.45 5.77
C GLN A 52 9.71 6.95 6.10
N LEU A 53 9.30 8.05 5.49
CA LEU A 53 7.95 8.59 5.66
C LEU A 53 6.87 7.57 5.25
N TYR A 54 7.07 6.87 4.13
CA TYR A 54 6.16 5.82 3.69
C TYR A 54 6.06 4.68 4.70
N GLN A 55 7.18 4.21 5.25
CA GLN A 55 7.20 3.15 6.26
C GLN A 55 6.51 3.59 7.55
N ASP A 56 6.72 4.84 7.99
CA ASP A 56 6.07 5.40 9.17
C ASP A 56 4.55 5.47 9.00
N PHE A 57 4.06 5.94 7.84
CA PHE A 57 2.62 5.91 7.52
C PHE A 57 2.07 4.48 7.46
N LEU A 58 2.81 3.58 6.85
CA LEU A 58 2.40 2.17 6.74
C LEU A 58 2.28 1.52 8.13
N TYR A 59 3.20 1.85 9.03
CA TYR A 59 3.17 1.41 10.42
C TYR A 59 1.94 1.98 11.15
N ALA A 60 1.72 3.29 11.09
CA ALA A 60 0.59 3.95 11.73
C ALA A 60 -0.76 3.37 11.25
N VAL A 61 -0.90 3.11 9.95
CA VAL A 61 -2.11 2.48 9.39
C VAL A 61 -2.30 1.05 9.88
N LYS A 62 -1.24 0.26 9.95
CA LYS A 62 -1.32 -1.14 10.41
C LYS A 62 -1.67 -1.25 11.90
N GLU A 63 -1.09 -0.38 12.72
CA GLU A 63 -1.38 -0.31 14.15
C GLU A 63 -2.68 0.45 14.44
N ARG A 64 -3.35 0.98 13.39
CA ARG A 64 -4.56 1.82 13.52
C ARG A 64 -4.35 3.03 14.44
N ASP A 65 -3.15 3.57 14.44
CA ASP A 65 -2.73 4.69 15.28
C ASP A 65 -2.97 6.01 14.54
N TYR A 66 -4.17 6.57 14.74
CA TYR A 66 -4.55 7.85 14.14
C TYR A 66 -3.67 9.01 14.63
N VAL A 67 -3.32 9.02 15.92
CA VAL A 67 -2.51 10.10 16.52
C VAL A 67 -1.15 10.18 15.84
N SER A 68 -0.45 9.05 15.71
CA SER A 68 0.83 8.99 14.98
C SER A 68 0.67 9.36 13.50
N PHE A 69 -0.42 8.95 12.86
CA PHE A 69 -0.71 9.33 11.47
C PHE A 69 -0.86 10.85 11.31
N GLU A 70 -1.61 11.50 12.20
CA GLU A 70 -1.80 12.96 12.21
C GLU A 70 -0.49 13.71 12.49
N GLU A 71 0.30 13.24 13.44
CA GLU A 71 1.62 13.81 13.76
C GLU A 71 2.57 13.75 12.56
N LEU A 72 2.59 12.66 11.80
CA LEU A 72 3.38 12.53 10.58
C LEU A 72 2.99 13.56 9.52
N LEU A 73 1.71 13.90 9.41
CA LEU A 73 1.24 14.96 8.51
C LEU A 73 1.69 16.36 8.94
N THR A 74 1.73 16.60 10.25
CA THR A 74 2.05 17.92 10.81
C THR A 74 3.55 18.20 10.81
N ASN A 75 4.37 17.21 11.10
CA ASN A 75 5.82 17.37 11.31
C ASN A 75 6.66 17.36 10.01
N ASN A 76 6.07 17.02 8.86
CA ASN A 76 6.81 16.84 7.60
C ASN A 76 6.63 18.02 6.62
N ILE A 77 6.94 19.24 7.07
CA ILE A 77 6.74 20.48 6.30
C ILE A 77 7.85 20.70 5.24
N MET A 78 9.04 20.10 5.41
CA MET A 78 10.25 20.35 4.60
C MET A 78 10.55 19.24 3.58
N LEU A 79 9.53 18.66 2.96
CA LEU A 79 9.69 17.58 1.99
C LEU A 79 9.71 18.10 0.55
N PRO A 80 10.32 17.37 -0.40
CA PRO A 80 10.20 17.67 -1.83
C PRO A 80 8.74 17.79 -2.28
N GLU A 81 8.47 18.61 -3.30
CA GLU A 81 7.12 18.98 -3.74
C GLU A 81 6.21 17.78 -4.04
N GLY A 82 6.75 16.70 -4.62
CA GLY A 82 5.99 15.48 -4.89
C GLY A 82 5.39 14.84 -3.63
N TYR A 83 6.13 14.83 -2.54
CA TYR A 83 5.65 14.31 -1.25
C TYR A 83 4.64 15.27 -0.58
N GLN A 84 4.84 16.57 -0.71
CA GLN A 84 3.91 17.57 -0.17
C GLN A 84 2.52 17.44 -0.77
N THR A 85 2.41 17.17 -2.07
CA THR A 85 1.13 16.94 -2.74
C THR A 85 0.40 15.74 -2.13
N THR A 86 1.11 14.66 -1.86
CA THR A 86 0.54 13.48 -1.18
C THR A 86 0.06 13.81 0.23
N LEU A 87 0.86 14.55 1.00
CA LEU A 87 0.49 14.96 2.36
C LEU A 87 -0.73 15.89 2.36
N ARG A 88 -0.84 16.82 1.44
CA ARG A 88 -2.04 17.68 1.27
C ARG A 88 -3.28 16.84 0.97
N THR A 89 -3.15 15.82 0.16
CA THR A 89 -4.25 14.88 -0.12
C THR A 89 -4.69 14.15 1.14
N PHE A 90 -3.76 13.65 1.93
CA PHE A 90 -4.08 13.02 3.21
C PHE A 90 -4.73 13.99 4.20
N GLN A 91 -4.24 15.23 4.27
CA GLN A 91 -4.86 16.27 5.11
C GLN A 91 -6.30 16.57 4.68
N LYS A 92 -6.55 16.65 3.38
CA LYS A 92 -7.90 16.87 2.83
C LYS A 92 -8.87 15.75 3.23
N PHE A 93 -8.41 14.50 3.26
CA PHE A 93 -9.21 13.32 3.59
C PHE A 93 -9.01 12.82 5.03
N LEU A 94 -8.42 13.64 5.89
CA LEU A 94 -8.11 13.27 7.27
C LEU A 94 -9.32 12.75 8.07
N PRO A 95 -10.53 13.36 7.99
CA PRO A 95 -11.71 12.84 8.69
C PRO A 95 -12.09 11.42 8.24
N GLN A 96 -12.00 11.13 6.94
CA GLN A 96 -12.29 9.81 6.38
C GLN A 96 -11.24 8.79 6.79
N ILE A 97 -9.96 9.18 6.80
CA ILE A 97 -8.84 8.34 7.26
C ILE A 97 -9.02 8.02 8.75
N LYS A 98 -9.38 9.01 9.56
CA LYS A 98 -9.68 8.83 10.99
C LYS A 98 -10.76 7.77 11.19
N ASN A 99 -11.86 7.90 10.47
CA ASN A 99 -12.96 6.94 10.54
C ASN A 99 -12.49 5.53 10.13
N ALA A 100 -11.72 5.42 9.05
CA ALA A 100 -11.19 4.14 8.57
C ALA A 100 -10.23 3.47 9.58
N LEU A 101 -9.44 4.24 10.30
CA LEU A 101 -8.52 3.71 11.32
C LEU A 101 -9.21 3.37 12.64
N GLN A 102 -10.25 4.11 13.00
CA GLN A 102 -10.99 3.89 14.24
C GLN A 102 -12.08 2.83 14.14
N GLN A 103 -12.62 2.58 12.93
CA GLN A 103 -13.66 1.59 12.71
C GLN A 103 -13.05 0.22 12.35
N SER A 104 -13.67 -0.85 12.82
CA SER A 104 -13.28 -2.23 12.51
C SER A 104 -13.77 -2.71 11.14
N TYR A 105 -14.47 -1.88 10.39
CA TYR A 105 -15.03 -2.25 9.09
C TYR A 105 -13.97 -2.37 8.02
N SER A 106 -14.08 -3.40 7.20
CA SER A 106 -13.26 -3.59 6.00
C SER A 106 -14.15 -3.78 4.78
N ASN A 107 -13.63 -3.50 3.59
CA ASN A 107 -14.32 -3.79 2.33
C ASN A 107 -14.32 -5.29 1.97
N GLY A 108 -13.61 -6.13 2.75
CA GLY A 108 -13.50 -7.56 2.50
C GLY A 108 -14.82 -8.28 2.27
N PRO A 109 -15.84 -8.12 3.14
CA PRO A 109 -17.15 -8.74 2.91
C PRO A 109 -17.84 -8.29 1.62
N LEU A 110 -17.72 -6.99 1.29
CA LEU A 110 -18.29 -6.43 0.06
C LEU A 110 -17.56 -6.93 -1.19
N GLU A 111 -16.25 -7.01 -1.16
CA GLU A 111 -15.44 -7.58 -2.25
C GLU A 111 -15.73 -9.06 -2.45
N CYS A 112 -15.88 -9.82 -1.37
CA CYS A 112 -16.28 -11.21 -1.41
C CYS A 112 -17.67 -11.38 -2.07
N LEU A 113 -18.64 -10.57 -1.68
CA LEU A 113 -19.98 -10.57 -2.27
C LEU A 113 -19.94 -10.22 -3.76
N ASN A 114 -19.18 -9.20 -4.15
CA ASN A 114 -19.03 -8.80 -5.55
C ASN A 114 -18.38 -9.90 -6.39
N ASN A 115 -17.38 -10.60 -5.85
CA ASN A 115 -16.76 -11.74 -6.53
C ASN A 115 -17.73 -12.90 -6.68
N HIS A 116 -18.55 -13.17 -5.66
CA HIS A 116 -19.59 -14.20 -5.70
C HIS A 116 -20.62 -13.90 -6.80
N ILE A 117 -21.08 -12.66 -6.91
CA ILE A 117 -21.98 -12.21 -7.97
C ILE A 117 -21.36 -12.40 -9.35
N LYS A 118 -20.06 -12.06 -9.52
CA LYS A 118 -19.34 -12.27 -10.79
C LYS A 118 -19.27 -13.76 -11.18
N VAL A 119 -19.03 -14.64 -10.21
CA VAL A 119 -19.01 -16.10 -10.44
C VAL A 119 -20.40 -16.62 -10.83
N LEU A 120 -21.44 -16.20 -10.13
CA LEU A 120 -22.83 -16.55 -10.47
C LEU A 120 -23.18 -16.10 -11.90
N LYS A 121 -22.83 -14.86 -12.27
CA LYS A 121 -23.04 -14.34 -13.61
C LYS A 121 -22.33 -15.18 -14.68
N ARG A 122 -21.11 -15.60 -14.40
CA ARG A 122 -20.29 -16.43 -15.32
C ARG A 122 -20.88 -17.83 -15.48
N ASN A 123 -21.25 -18.48 -14.37
CA ASN A 123 -21.77 -19.85 -14.37
C ASN A 123 -23.17 -19.95 -15.00
N ALA A 124 -23.92 -18.86 -14.99
CA ALA A 124 -25.25 -18.79 -15.59
C ALA A 124 -25.23 -18.47 -17.11
N TYR A 125 -24.07 -18.38 -17.73
CA TYR A 125 -23.91 -18.06 -19.16
C TYR A 125 -24.60 -16.77 -19.61
N GLY A 126 -24.76 -15.83 -18.67
CA GLY A 126 -25.44 -14.55 -18.88
C GLY A 126 -26.96 -14.65 -18.69
N PHE A 127 -27.47 -13.89 -17.74
CA PHE A 127 -28.92 -13.74 -17.61
C PHE A 127 -29.44 -12.71 -18.61
N ARG A 128 -30.46 -13.06 -19.38
CA ARG A 128 -31.18 -12.12 -20.27
C ARG A 128 -32.05 -11.14 -19.50
N SER A 129 -32.52 -11.55 -18.33
CA SER A 129 -33.39 -10.74 -17.47
C SER A 129 -32.65 -10.38 -16.17
N PHE A 130 -32.54 -9.08 -15.90
CA PHE A 130 -32.05 -8.59 -14.64
C PHE A 130 -32.86 -9.06 -13.43
N TYR A 131 -34.14 -9.15 -13.57
CA TYR A 131 -35.05 -9.63 -12.52
C TYR A 131 -34.71 -11.06 -12.09
N ASN A 132 -34.59 -11.98 -13.02
CA ASN A 132 -34.24 -13.38 -12.74
C ASN A 132 -32.85 -13.50 -12.15
N PHE A 133 -31.90 -12.66 -12.59
CA PHE A 133 -30.54 -12.60 -12.02
C PHE A 133 -30.58 -12.13 -10.57
N LYS A 134 -31.35 -11.08 -10.27
CA LYS A 134 -31.54 -10.55 -8.93
C LYS A 134 -32.08 -11.60 -7.97
N LEU A 135 -33.11 -12.35 -8.37
CA LEU A 135 -33.69 -13.41 -7.57
C LEU A 135 -32.70 -14.53 -7.22
N ARG A 136 -31.73 -14.78 -8.09
CA ARG A 136 -30.71 -15.80 -7.86
C ARG A 136 -29.61 -15.35 -6.89
N ILE A 137 -29.38 -14.05 -6.77
CA ILE A 137 -28.42 -13.46 -5.82
C ILE A 137 -29.01 -13.36 -4.42
N MET A 138 -30.27 -13.05 -4.32
CA MET A 138 -31.03 -12.94 -3.07
C MET A 138 -31.43 -14.30 -2.53
#